data_dd0d3f798f6af85089970a243e6173c7
#
_entry.id   dd0d3f798f6af85089970a243e6173c7
#
_cell.length_a   1.000
_cell.length_b   1.000
_cell.length_c   1.000
_cell.angle_alpha   90.00
_cell.angle_beta   90.00
_cell.angle_gamma   90.00
#
_symmetry.space_group_name_H-M   'P 1'
#
loop_
_entity.id
_entity.type
_entity.pdbx_description
1 polymer ?
#
loop_
_entity_poly.entity_id
_entity_poly.type
_entity_poly.pdbx_seq_one_letter_code
_entity_poly.pdbx_strand_id
1 'polypeptide(L)'
;MALTIISGCGKKDDLNKAKAVVETALSSWKKAENPQQLVGQGIEITDPDWQAGHRLLEFTVKSASSQPQQGPRVVVVLTMQDKTGKNVDTEVAYEVILADKAKIGRDAFYVGP
;
A
#
# COMPACT_ATOMS: atom_id res chain seq x y z
N MET A 1 12.09 -3.90 -30.84
CA MET A 1 11.86 -3.65 -30.26
C MET A 1 11.90 -3.22 -29.25
N ALA A 2 11.57 -2.78 -29.16
CA ALA A 2 11.50 -2.24 -28.29
C ALA A 2 11.69 -2.44 -26.99
N LEU A 3 11.98 -3.21 -26.66
CA LEU A 3 12.22 -3.52 -25.50
C LEU A 3 13.03 -2.67 -24.81
N THR A 4 13.84 -2.24 -25.34
CA THR A 4 14.74 -1.49 -24.74
C THR A 4 14.24 -0.35 -24.01
N ILE A 5 13.24 0.12 -24.46
CA ILE A 5 12.66 1.15 -23.88
C ILE A 5 12.36 0.95 -22.50
N ILE A 6 12.20 -0.19 -22.18
CA ILE A 6 11.84 -0.54 -20.93
C ILE A 6 12.68 -0.01 -19.86
N SER A 7 13.93 0.05 -20.06
CA SER A 7 14.78 0.51 -18.99
C SER A 7 14.50 1.94 -18.60
N GLY A 8 14.11 2.76 -19.51
CA GLY A 8 13.82 4.14 -19.18
C GLY A 8 12.51 4.30 -18.44
N CYS A 9 11.60 3.34 -18.62
CA CYS A 9 10.29 3.42 -18.01
C CYS A 9 10.17 2.65 -16.73
N GLY A 10 11.19 1.92 -16.35
CA GLY A 10 11.11 1.00 -15.22
C GLY A 10 10.63 1.63 -13.93
N LYS A 11 11.17 2.78 -13.56
CA LYS A 11 10.78 3.43 -12.33
C LYS A 11 9.32 3.86 -12.34
N LYS A 12 8.87 4.41 -13.43
CA LYS A 12 7.49 4.87 -13.53
C LYS A 12 6.53 3.69 -13.48
N ASP A 13 6.88 2.60 -14.17
CA ASP A 13 6.06 1.41 -14.14
C ASP A 13 6.02 0.81 -12.75
N ASP A 14 7.15 0.82 -12.03
CA ASP A 14 7.19 0.32 -10.68
C ASP A 14 6.32 1.15 -9.74
N LEU A 15 6.32 2.47 -9.90
CA LEU A 15 5.47 3.32 -9.07
C LEU A 15 4.00 3.06 -9.37
N ASN A 16 3.64 2.89 -10.63
CA ASN A 16 2.27 2.57 -11.00
C ASN A 16 1.84 1.21 -10.45
N LYS A 17 2.72 0.23 -10.52
CA LYS A 17 2.44 -1.08 -9.96
C LYS A 17 2.31 -1.02 -8.45
N ALA A 18 3.17 -0.26 -7.78
CA ALA A 18 3.12 -0.10 -6.34
C ALA A 18 1.80 0.52 -5.92
N LYS A 19 1.36 1.57 -6.61
CA LYS A 19 0.07 2.19 -6.33
C LYS A 19 -1.07 1.19 -6.54
N ALA A 20 -1.05 0.45 -7.63
CA ALA A 20 -2.10 -0.52 -7.94
C ALA A 20 -2.17 -1.62 -6.89
N VAL A 21 -1.02 -2.11 -6.45
CA VAL A 21 -0.95 -3.16 -5.44
C VAL A 21 -1.50 -2.66 -4.11
N VAL A 22 -1.12 -1.43 -3.71
CA VAL A 22 -1.63 -0.84 -2.47
C VAL A 22 -3.13 -0.62 -2.57
N GLU A 23 -3.62 -0.11 -3.70
CA GLU A 23 -5.06 0.09 -3.89
C GLU A 23 -5.83 -1.22 -3.83
N THR A 24 -5.28 -2.28 -4.41
CA THR A 24 -5.90 -3.60 -4.35
C THR A 24 -5.98 -4.09 -2.91
N ALA A 25 -4.89 -3.97 -2.17
CA ALA A 25 -4.85 -4.41 -0.79
C ALA A 25 -5.81 -3.61 0.10
N LEU A 26 -5.81 -2.29 -0.05
CA LEU A 26 -6.68 -1.44 0.76
C LEU A 26 -8.15 -1.61 0.39
N SER A 27 -8.46 -1.90 -0.87
CA SER A 27 -9.83 -2.21 -1.27
C SER A 27 -10.33 -3.49 -0.60
N SER A 28 -9.45 -4.47 -0.44
CA SER A 28 -9.78 -5.70 0.26
C SER A 28 -10.08 -5.41 1.74
N TRP A 29 -9.27 -4.56 2.37
CA TRP A 29 -9.50 -4.15 3.76
C TRP A 29 -10.84 -3.41 3.87
N LYS A 30 -11.12 -2.52 2.93
CA LYS A 30 -12.37 -1.76 2.92
C LYS A 30 -13.59 -2.67 2.85
N LYS A 31 -13.45 -3.81 2.17
CA LYS A 31 -14.52 -4.81 2.09
C LYS A 31 -14.54 -5.73 3.30
N ALA A 32 -13.71 -5.47 4.28
CA ALA A 32 -13.60 -6.27 5.50
C ALA A 32 -13.14 -7.71 5.24
N GLU A 33 -12.33 -7.88 4.21
CA GLU A 33 -11.77 -9.19 3.88
C GLU A 33 -10.53 -9.47 4.74
N ASN A 34 -10.16 -10.73 4.82
CA ASN A 34 -8.98 -11.14 5.55
C ASN A 34 -7.73 -10.90 4.69
N PRO A 35 -6.63 -10.37 5.23
CA PRO A 35 -5.41 -10.17 4.46
C PRO A 35 -4.88 -11.44 3.81
N GLN A 36 -5.19 -12.61 4.37
CA GLN A 36 -4.77 -13.87 3.78
C GLN A 36 -5.34 -14.10 2.39
N GLN A 37 -6.45 -13.48 2.06
CA GLN A 37 -7.04 -13.63 0.75
C GLN A 37 -6.18 -12.98 -0.33
N LEU A 38 -5.35 -12.02 0.04
CA LEU A 38 -4.44 -11.37 -0.90
C LEU A 38 -3.26 -12.25 -1.26
N VAL A 39 -2.91 -13.18 -0.40
CA VAL A 39 -1.79 -14.08 -0.66
C VAL A 39 -2.02 -14.88 -1.94
N GLY A 40 -3.25 -15.28 -2.21
CA GLY A 40 -3.60 -15.96 -3.44
C GLY A 40 -3.44 -15.10 -4.69
N GLN A 41 -3.37 -13.78 -4.52
CA GLN A 41 -3.15 -12.84 -5.61
C GLN A 41 -1.69 -12.37 -5.68
N GLY A 42 -0.81 -12.97 -4.88
CA GLY A 42 0.60 -12.60 -4.87
C GLY A 42 0.91 -11.35 -4.08
N ILE A 43 0.06 -10.98 -3.13
CA ILE A 43 0.25 -9.79 -2.32
C ILE A 43 0.33 -10.17 -0.84
N GLU A 44 1.40 -9.74 -0.19
CA GLU A 44 1.54 -9.87 1.27
C GLU A 44 1.50 -8.48 1.85
N ILE A 45 0.64 -8.25 2.81
CA ILE A 45 0.54 -6.96 3.48
C ILE A 45 0.63 -7.13 4.98
N THR A 46 1.41 -6.26 5.60
CA THR A 46 1.50 -6.17 7.05
C THR A 46 1.06 -4.77 7.44
N ASP A 47 -0.08 -4.68 8.10
CA ASP A 47 -0.63 -3.41 8.54
C ASP A 47 -1.14 -3.57 9.97
N PRO A 48 -0.55 -2.84 10.94
CA PRO A 48 -0.91 -3.01 12.34
C PRO A 48 -2.38 -2.65 12.62
N ASP A 49 -2.93 -1.68 11.91
CA ASP A 49 -4.32 -1.29 12.15
C ASP A 49 -5.31 -2.33 11.60
N TRP A 50 -4.98 -2.92 10.45
CA TRP A 50 -5.80 -3.99 9.90
C TRP A 50 -5.75 -5.20 10.83
N GLN A 51 -4.55 -5.52 11.30
CA GLN A 51 -4.38 -6.65 12.22
C GLN A 51 -5.05 -6.42 13.57
N ALA A 52 -5.15 -5.16 13.98
CA ALA A 52 -5.82 -4.81 15.24
C ALA A 52 -7.35 -4.81 15.13
N GLY A 53 -7.88 -5.02 13.92
CA GLY A 53 -9.31 -5.09 13.74
C GLY A 53 -10.01 -3.78 13.42
N HIS A 54 -9.25 -2.74 13.11
CA HIS A 54 -9.85 -1.47 12.69
C HIS A 54 -10.48 -1.63 11.32
N ARG A 55 -11.59 -0.94 11.10
CA ARG A 55 -12.26 -0.97 9.80
C ARG A 55 -11.74 0.15 8.92
N LEU A 56 -11.48 -0.14 7.66
CA LEU A 56 -11.13 0.90 6.71
C LEU A 56 -12.41 1.37 6.02
N LEU A 57 -12.74 2.63 6.17
CA LEU A 57 -13.94 3.20 5.59
C LEU A 57 -13.65 3.81 4.22
N GLU A 58 -12.48 4.46 4.10
CA GLU A 58 -12.10 5.12 2.86
C GLU A 58 -10.59 5.27 2.82
N PHE A 59 -10.01 5.41 1.64
CA PHE A 59 -8.60 5.72 1.51
C PHE A 59 -8.37 6.58 0.28
N THR A 60 -7.32 7.40 0.33
CA THR A 60 -6.91 8.24 -0.79
C THR A 60 -5.40 8.14 -0.96
N VAL A 61 -4.96 7.71 -2.13
CA VAL A 61 -3.54 7.68 -2.43
C VAL A 61 -3.09 9.09 -2.77
N LYS A 62 -2.16 9.62 -1.99
CA LYS A 62 -1.66 10.98 -2.19
C LYS A 62 -0.49 11.03 -3.16
N SER A 63 0.43 10.11 -3.04
CA SER A 63 1.62 10.13 -3.88
C SER A 63 2.31 8.78 -3.87
N ALA A 64 3.17 8.58 -4.86
CA ALA A 64 4.06 7.45 -4.88
C ALA A 64 5.43 7.96 -5.32
N SER A 65 6.48 7.51 -4.65
CA SER A 65 7.84 7.95 -4.96
C SER A 65 8.79 6.78 -4.83
N SER A 66 9.90 6.88 -5.56
CA SER A 66 10.95 5.88 -5.49
C SER A 66 11.99 6.34 -4.47
N GLN A 67 12.35 5.46 -3.55
CA GLN A 67 13.35 5.74 -2.55
C GLN A 67 14.62 5.01 -2.93
N PRO A 68 15.80 5.66 -2.88
CA PRO A 68 17.04 4.96 -3.18
C PRO A 68 17.20 3.75 -2.28
N GLN A 69 17.46 2.61 -2.88
CA GLN A 69 17.74 1.37 -2.16
C GLN A 69 16.57 0.80 -1.36
N GLN A 70 15.42 1.44 -1.40
CA GLN A 70 14.27 0.99 -0.61
C GLN A 70 13.05 0.65 -1.45
N GLY A 71 13.09 0.96 -2.73
CA GLY A 71 11.96 0.70 -3.60
C GLY A 71 10.84 1.75 -3.47
N PRO A 72 9.68 1.47 -4.05
CA PRO A 72 8.58 2.44 -4.05
C PRO A 72 7.98 2.66 -2.67
N ARG A 73 7.55 3.88 -2.44
CA ARG A 73 6.81 4.27 -1.25
C ARG A 73 5.51 4.93 -1.70
N VAL A 74 4.40 4.51 -1.12
CA VAL A 74 3.09 5.06 -1.46
C VAL A 74 2.51 5.72 -0.22
N VAL A 75 2.16 7.00 -0.32
CA VAL A 75 1.57 7.75 0.80
C VAL A 75 0.06 7.76 0.62
N VAL A 76 -0.64 7.39 1.67
CA VAL A 76 -2.09 7.21 1.65
C VAL A 76 -2.71 7.83 2.88
N VAL A 77 -3.86 8.49 2.71
CA VAL A 77 -4.67 8.90 3.85
C VAL A 77 -5.72 7.82 4.07
N LEU A 78 -5.75 7.27 5.26
CA LEU A 78 -6.71 6.26 5.65
C LEU A 78 -7.77 6.88 6.55
N THR A 79 -9.04 6.63 6.26
CA THR A 79 -10.13 6.97 7.17
C THR A 79 -10.57 5.66 7.79
N MET A 80 -10.28 5.51 9.06
CA MET A 80 -10.52 4.27 9.78
C MET A 80 -11.53 4.47 10.90
N GLN A 81 -12.24 3.39 11.23
CA GLN A 81 -13.10 3.36 12.40
C GLN A 81 -12.44 2.45 13.42
N ASP A 82 -12.16 2.97 14.61
CA ASP A 82 -11.54 2.17 15.64
C ASP A 82 -12.59 1.30 16.35
N LYS A 83 -12.15 0.53 17.34
CA LYS A 83 -13.05 -0.40 18.03
C LYS A 83 -14.15 0.29 18.83
N THR A 84 -13.96 1.57 19.13
CA THR A 84 -14.98 2.33 19.86
C THR A 84 -15.99 2.98 18.92
N GLY A 85 -15.81 2.82 17.60
CA GLY A 85 -16.69 3.41 16.61
C GLY A 85 -16.31 4.81 16.19
N LYS A 86 -15.15 5.30 16.62
CA LYS A 86 -14.70 6.63 16.28
C LYS A 86 -13.96 6.62 14.95
N ASN A 87 -14.26 7.58 14.08
CA ASN A 87 -13.58 7.72 12.80
C ASN A 87 -12.32 8.57 12.96
N VAL A 88 -11.23 8.11 12.38
CA VAL A 88 -9.94 8.79 12.46
C VAL A 88 -9.29 8.80 11.09
N ASP A 89 -8.81 9.97 10.67
CA ASP A 89 -8.02 10.08 9.44
C ASP A 89 -6.55 10.02 9.80
N THR A 90 -5.81 9.18 9.13
CA THR A 90 -4.39 9.00 9.40
C THR A 90 -3.63 8.95 8.09
N GLU A 91 -2.58 9.75 7.96
CA GLU A 91 -1.72 9.69 6.79
C GLU A 91 -0.58 8.73 7.08
N VAL A 92 -0.41 7.76 6.20
CA VAL A 92 0.61 6.72 6.38
C VAL A 92 1.40 6.55 5.09
N ALA A 93 2.55 5.92 5.20
CA ALA A 93 3.33 5.54 4.04
C ALA A 93 3.48 4.03 4.03
N TYR A 94 3.31 3.42 2.86
CA TYR A 94 3.55 2.00 2.67
C TYR A 94 4.80 1.83 1.82
N GLU A 95 5.69 0.96 2.27
CA GLU A 95 6.82 0.56 1.48
C GLU A 95 6.43 -0.68 0.70
N VAL A 96 6.75 -0.72 -0.57
CA VAL A 96 6.35 -1.81 -1.45
C VAL A 96 7.58 -2.46 -2.05
N ILE A 97 7.67 -3.77 -1.94
CA ILE A 97 8.72 -4.53 -2.58
C ILE A 97 8.07 -5.34 -3.70
N LEU A 98 8.48 -5.05 -4.93
CA LEU A 98 7.95 -5.72 -6.11
C LEU A 98 8.94 -6.82 -6.50
N ALA A 99 8.55 -8.05 -6.27
CA ALA A 99 9.36 -9.22 -6.60
C ALA A 99 8.40 -10.28 -7.13
N ASP A 100 8.65 -11.55 -6.90
CA ASP A 100 7.72 -12.60 -7.28
C ASP A 100 6.36 -12.38 -6.63
N LYS A 101 6.39 -11.90 -5.39
CA LYS A 101 5.20 -11.47 -4.69
C LYS A 101 5.39 -10.01 -4.32
N ALA A 102 4.32 -9.24 -4.32
CA ALA A 102 4.36 -7.87 -3.84
C ALA A 102 4.25 -7.90 -2.33
N LYS A 103 5.17 -7.23 -1.65
CA LYS A 103 5.15 -7.13 -0.19
C LYS A 103 4.91 -5.68 0.18
N ILE A 104 3.90 -5.46 1.00
CA ILE A 104 3.51 -4.11 1.43
C ILE A 104 3.66 -4.05 2.94
N GLY A 105 4.37 -3.04 3.43
CA GLY A 105 4.53 -2.83 4.86
C GLY A 105 4.38 -1.37 5.22
N ARG A 106 3.83 -1.12 6.40
CA ARG A 106 3.69 0.25 6.90
C ARG A 106 5.06 0.76 7.33
N ASP A 107 5.42 1.97 6.88
CA ASP A 107 6.65 2.61 7.32
C ASP A 107 6.41 3.18 8.70
N ALA A 108 6.98 2.55 9.72
CA ALA A 108 6.77 2.94 11.10
C ALA A 108 7.41 4.29 11.45
N PHE A 109 8.33 4.74 10.62
CA PHE A 109 9.01 6.00 10.86
C PHE A 109 8.44 7.18 10.09
N TYR A 110 7.41 6.94 9.29
CA TYR A 110 6.79 8.02 8.54
C TYR A 110 6.03 8.95 9.46
N VAL A 111 6.34 10.22 9.34
CA VAL A 111 5.65 11.26 10.08
C VAL A 111 4.98 12.14 9.03
N GLY A 112 3.69 12.28 9.11
CA GLY A 112 2.95 13.08 8.16
C GLY A 112 3.27 14.55 8.27
N PRO A 113 2.78 15.37 7.36
CA PRO A 113 3.05 16.80 7.34
C PRO A 113 2.53 17.52 8.58
#